data_d95b2e16d03f8586e46f6665418c983c
#
_entry.id   d95b2e16d03f8586e46f6665418c983c
#
_cell.length_a   1.000
_cell.length_b   1.000
_cell.length_c   1.000
_cell.angle_alpha   90.00
_cell.angle_beta   90.00
_cell.angle_gamma   90.00
#
_symmetry.space_group_name_H-M   'P 1'
#
loop_
_entity.id
_entity.type
_entity.pdbx_description
1 polymer ?
#
loop_
_entity_poly.entity_id
_entity_poly.type
_entity_poly.pdbx_seq_one_letter_code
_entity_poly.pdbx_strand_id
1 'polypeptide(L)'
;MPVRTRRRPAAGPHLALGPLALAPVVALVVGALAGCSGVDRAEPPASAPASAAATATAAPTITTPTEADPVHITIELDGETLTGRLTDSATARALAARLPATLTFADYGGQEQIARLPAPLDTTGAPSTSDAPAGTIAYYVPDQSIVLYYTDVGSFPGIVPIGTVDDFGAVRDLPSGAATIRVRG
;
A
#
# COMPACT_ATOMS: atom_id res chain seq x y z
N MET A 1 11.45 62.73 -11.69
CA MET A 1 10.77 61.48 -12.05
C MET A 1 11.76 60.59 -12.80
N PRO A 2 12.26 59.46 -12.24
CA PRO A 2 13.19 58.57 -12.93
C PRO A 2 12.40 57.45 -13.60
N VAL A 3 12.69 57.25 -14.90
CA VAL A 3 12.16 56.22 -15.78
C VAL A 3 12.76 54.85 -15.38
N ARG A 4 11.90 53.87 -14.97
CA ARG A 4 12.30 52.49 -14.73
C ARG A 4 12.39 51.71 -16.02
N THR A 5 13.61 51.39 -16.42
CA THR A 5 13.91 50.49 -17.54
C THR A 5 13.61 49.07 -17.16
N ARG A 6 12.63 48.43 -17.80
CA ARG A 6 12.32 46.99 -17.67
C ARG A 6 13.39 46.18 -18.39
N ARG A 7 14.17 45.39 -17.66
CA ARG A 7 15.05 44.38 -18.26
C ARG A 7 14.18 43.15 -18.62
N ARG A 8 14.28 42.75 -19.89
CA ARG A 8 13.73 41.48 -20.42
C ARG A 8 14.60 40.32 -19.91
N PRO A 9 14.04 39.17 -19.45
CA PRO A 9 14.82 37.96 -19.24
C PRO A 9 15.18 37.33 -20.57
N ALA A 10 16.43 36.85 -20.68
CA ALA A 10 17.00 36.15 -21.82
C ALA A 10 16.39 34.73 -21.91
N ALA A 11 15.99 34.35 -23.11
CA ALA A 11 15.60 33.00 -23.45
C ALA A 11 16.80 32.06 -23.43
N GLY A 12 16.78 31.02 -22.62
CA GLY A 12 17.73 29.93 -22.60
C GLY A 12 17.46 28.90 -23.70
N PRO A 13 18.45 28.16 -24.19
CA PRO A 13 18.29 27.24 -25.32
C PRO A 13 17.58 25.95 -24.88
N HIS A 14 16.56 25.60 -25.62
CA HIS A 14 15.86 24.33 -25.54
C HIS A 14 16.74 23.21 -26.11
N LEU A 15 17.24 22.32 -25.25
CA LEU A 15 17.80 21.04 -25.71
C LEU A 15 16.62 20.09 -26.01
N ALA A 16 16.45 19.81 -27.30
CA ALA A 16 15.56 18.76 -27.78
C ALA A 16 16.26 17.40 -27.59
N LEU A 17 15.77 16.55 -26.67
CA LEU A 17 16.13 15.14 -26.66
C LEU A 17 15.16 14.38 -27.57
N GLY A 18 15.74 13.73 -28.61
CA GLY A 18 15.01 12.89 -29.56
C GLY A 18 14.54 11.56 -28.95
N PRO A 19 13.57 10.88 -29.59
CA PRO A 19 13.01 9.64 -29.10
C PRO A 19 13.95 8.46 -29.33
N LEU A 20 14.29 7.76 -28.25
CA LEU A 20 14.98 6.47 -28.31
C LEU A 20 13.93 5.37 -28.58
N ALA A 21 13.95 4.81 -29.79
CA ALA A 21 13.13 3.68 -30.17
C ALA A 21 13.67 2.40 -29.51
N LEU A 22 12.89 1.76 -28.66
CA LEU A 22 13.15 0.41 -28.16
C LEU A 22 12.36 -0.58 -29.01
N ALA A 23 13.10 -1.46 -29.70
CA ALA A 23 12.57 -2.60 -30.47
C ALA A 23 12.13 -3.73 -29.52
N PRO A 24 11.04 -4.47 -29.83
CA PRO A 24 10.64 -5.64 -29.06
C PRO A 24 11.40 -6.89 -29.52
N VAL A 25 12.03 -7.58 -28.56
CA VAL A 25 12.54 -8.94 -28.77
C VAL A 25 11.44 -9.93 -28.40
N VAL A 26 10.86 -10.54 -29.43
CA VAL A 26 9.95 -11.68 -29.30
C VAL A 26 10.81 -12.95 -29.24
N ALA A 27 10.84 -13.63 -28.11
CA ALA A 27 11.39 -14.98 -27.97
C ALA A 27 10.24 -15.97 -27.84
N LEU A 28 10.00 -16.70 -28.91
CA LEU A 28 9.08 -17.82 -29.02
C LEU A 28 9.79 -19.08 -28.54
N VAL A 29 9.36 -19.71 -27.44
CA VAL A 29 9.78 -21.05 -27.07
C VAL A 29 8.57 -21.96 -27.05
N VAL A 30 8.48 -22.78 -28.10
CA VAL A 30 7.56 -23.93 -28.23
C VAL A 30 8.29 -25.15 -27.66
N GLY A 31 7.72 -25.78 -26.66
CA GLY A 31 8.19 -27.05 -26.10
C GLY A 31 7.00 -27.94 -25.78
N ALA A 32 6.65 -28.80 -26.75
CA ALA A 32 5.74 -29.91 -26.54
C ALA A 32 6.53 -31.14 -26.06
N LEU A 33 6.04 -31.88 -25.08
CA LEU A 33 6.32 -33.30 -24.91
C LEU A 33 5.17 -33.96 -24.15
N ALA A 34 4.60 -34.94 -24.86
CA ALA A 34 3.59 -35.87 -24.43
C ALA A 34 4.24 -37.04 -23.65
N GLY A 35 3.47 -37.76 -22.85
CA GLY A 35 3.82 -39.04 -22.23
C GLY A 35 2.82 -39.42 -21.16
N CYS A 36 1.83 -40.16 -21.46
CA CYS A 36 1.54 -41.63 -21.36
C CYS A 36 1.22 -42.10 -19.93
N SER A 37 -0.06 -42.39 -19.73
CA SER A 37 -0.67 -43.69 -19.36
C SER A 37 -0.08 -44.50 -18.20
N GLY A 38 -0.88 -44.78 -17.20
CA GLY A 38 -0.75 -45.83 -16.21
C GLY A 38 -2.04 -46.03 -15.47
N VAL A 39 -2.93 -46.88 -16.03
CA VAL A 39 -4.06 -47.50 -15.33
C VAL A 39 -3.53 -48.59 -14.43
N ASP A 40 -3.83 -48.59 -13.16
CA ASP A 40 -3.95 -49.84 -12.42
C ASP A 40 -5.08 -49.75 -11.41
N ARG A 41 -6.00 -50.66 -11.59
CA ARG A 41 -7.26 -50.86 -10.89
C ARG A 41 -7.07 -52.05 -9.96
N ALA A 42 -7.17 -51.84 -8.68
CA ALA A 42 -7.36 -52.95 -7.74
C ALA A 42 -8.43 -52.59 -6.71
N GLU A 43 -9.48 -53.39 -6.75
CA GLU A 43 -10.69 -53.38 -5.92
C GLU A 43 -10.40 -54.10 -4.58
N PRO A 44 -11.28 -53.96 -3.56
CA PRO A 44 -10.94 -54.08 -2.14
C PRO A 44 -11.27 -55.45 -1.54
N PRO A 45 -10.94 -55.68 -0.29
CA PRO A 45 -11.81 -56.56 0.52
C PRO A 45 -12.43 -55.81 1.70
N ALA A 46 -13.72 -56.01 1.82
CA ALA A 46 -14.53 -55.70 2.97
C ALA A 46 -14.14 -56.53 4.20
N SER A 47 -14.16 -55.90 5.36
CA SER A 47 -14.52 -56.54 6.63
C SER A 47 -14.85 -55.51 7.68
N ALA A 48 -15.99 -55.69 8.27
CA ALA A 48 -16.69 -54.90 9.30
C ALA A 48 -16.14 -55.22 10.70
N PRO A 49 -16.85 -54.83 11.80
CA PRO A 49 -16.75 -53.53 12.47
C PRO A 49 -16.13 -53.67 13.85
N ALA A 50 -15.42 -52.71 14.31
CA ALA A 50 -15.01 -52.62 15.71
C ALA A 50 -15.58 -51.31 16.28
N SER A 51 -16.56 -51.49 17.14
CA SER A 51 -17.09 -50.52 18.07
C SER A 51 -15.92 -50.00 18.93
N ALA A 52 -15.58 -48.74 18.83
CA ALA A 52 -14.66 -48.07 19.74
C ALA A 52 -15.28 -46.75 20.18
N ALA A 53 -15.34 -46.62 21.49
CA ALA A 53 -15.89 -45.56 22.30
C ALA A 53 -15.62 -44.16 21.79
N ALA A 54 -16.66 -43.36 21.72
CA ALA A 54 -16.58 -41.92 21.50
C ALA A 54 -15.85 -41.24 22.68
N THR A 55 -14.58 -41.00 22.56
CA THR A 55 -13.90 -40.01 23.36
C THR A 55 -14.28 -38.64 22.80
N ALA A 56 -15.10 -37.93 23.52
CA ALA A 56 -15.46 -36.55 23.19
C ALA A 56 -14.18 -35.70 23.29
N THR A 57 -13.56 -35.54 22.14
CA THR A 57 -12.48 -34.52 21.99
C THR A 57 -13.19 -33.17 22.01
N ALA A 58 -12.96 -32.41 23.08
CA ALA A 58 -13.39 -31.04 23.20
C ALA A 58 -12.89 -30.28 21.97
N ALA A 59 -13.81 -29.75 21.17
CA ALA A 59 -13.50 -28.89 20.04
C ALA A 59 -12.68 -27.69 20.58
N PRO A 60 -11.57 -27.32 19.94
CA PRO A 60 -10.88 -26.10 20.29
C PRO A 60 -11.89 -24.94 20.11
N THR A 61 -12.13 -24.22 21.18
CA THR A 61 -12.86 -22.95 21.13
C THR A 61 -12.02 -22.03 20.26
N ILE A 62 -12.49 -21.79 19.03
CA ILE A 62 -11.90 -20.79 18.15
C ILE A 62 -12.24 -19.46 18.82
N THR A 63 -11.30 -18.93 19.61
CA THR A 63 -11.36 -17.55 20.06
C THR A 63 -11.21 -16.70 18.81
N THR A 64 -12.33 -16.16 18.32
CA THR A 64 -12.29 -15.13 17.28
C THR A 64 -11.40 -14.03 17.80
N PRO A 65 -10.32 -13.62 17.09
CA PRO A 65 -9.54 -12.47 17.50
C PRO A 65 -10.51 -11.29 17.63
N THR A 66 -10.58 -10.70 18.80
CA THR A 66 -11.25 -9.41 18.97
C THR A 66 -10.53 -8.45 18.05
N GLU A 67 -11.21 -8.02 16.98
CA GLU A 67 -10.69 -6.98 16.10
C GLU A 67 -10.47 -5.76 16.99
N ALA A 68 -9.22 -5.36 17.15
CA ALA A 68 -8.90 -4.18 17.95
C ALA A 68 -9.51 -2.96 17.28
N ASP A 69 -10.09 -2.06 18.07
CA ASP A 69 -10.68 -0.83 17.55
C ASP A 69 -9.67 -0.07 16.69
N PRO A 70 -10.07 0.42 15.51
CA PRO A 70 -9.18 1.15 14.63
C PRO A 70 -8.67 2.43 15.30
N VAL A 71 -7.40 2.75 15.13
CA VAL A 71 -6.83 3.99 15.65
C VAL A 71 -7.24 5.14 14.74
N HIS A 72 -8.08 6.04 15.24
CA HIS A 72 -8.47 7.24 14.51
C HIS A 72 -7.33 8.26 14.50
N ILE A 73 -7.10 8.88 13.35
CA ILE A 73 -6.06 9.91 13.16
C ILE A 73 -6.62 11.18 12.52
N THR A 74 -5.93 12.28 12.76
CA THR A 74 -6.08 13.53 12.00
C THR A 74 -4.78 13.87 11.32
N ILE A 75 -4.87 14.45 10.11
CA ILE A 75 -3.76 14.99 9.34
C ILE A 75 -4.08 16.47 9.10
N GLU A 76 -3.29 17.36 9.70
CA GLU A 76 -3.47 18.81 9.63
C GLU A 76 -2.39 19.42 8.74
N LEU A 77 -2.80 20.08 7.66
CA LEU A 77 -1.92 20.75 6.70
C LEU A 77 -2.54 22.09 6.28
N ASP A 78 -1.84 23.19 6.51
CA ASP A 78 -2.20 24.54 6.06
C ASP A 78 -3.64 24.97 6.42
N GLY A 79 -4.14 24.53 7.59
CA GLY A 79 -5.49 24.81 8.06
C GLY A 79 -6.55 23.81 7.59
N GLU A 80 -6.23 22.94 6.65
CA GLU A 80 -7.07 21.81 6.26
C GLU A 80 -6.86 20.63 7.22
N THR A 81 -7.94 19.92 7.55
CA THR A 81 -7.91 18.75 8.43
C THR A 81 -8.55 17.56 7.73
N LEU A 82 -7.75 16.53 7.50
CA LEU A 82 -8.24 15.23 7.06
C LEU A 82 -8.40 14.31 8.26
N THR A 83 -9.41 13.45 8.22
CA THR A 83 -9.61 12.35 9.15
C THR A 83 -9.37 11.01 8.49
N GLY A 84 -8.99 10.06 9.30
CA GLY A 84 -8.76 8.69 8.83
C GLY A 84 -8.64 7.72 9.99
N ARG A 85 -8.39 6.46 9.63
CA ARG A 85 -8.21 5.38 10.58
C ARG A 85 -7.06 4.47 10.15
N LEU A 86 -6.29 4.02 11.11
CA LEU A 86 -5.25 3.01 10.92
C LEU A 86 -5.81 1.62 11.27
N THR A 87 -5.34 0.62 10.54
CA THR A 87 -5.61 -0.80 10.83
C THR A 87 -4.85 -1.26 12.07
N ASP A 88 -5.11 -2.49 12.53
CA ASP A 88 -4.35 -3.13 13.61
C ASP A 88 -3.16 -3.97 13.07
N SER A 89 -2.58 -3.61 11.93
CA SER A 89 -1.37 -4.26 11.42
C SER A 89 -0.12 -3.83 12.19
N ALA A 90 0.94 -4.63 12.18
CA ALA A 90 2.21 -4.27 12.81
C ALA A 90 2.74 -2.92 12.29
N THR A 91 2.64 -2.70 10.98
CA THR A 91 3.08 -1.46 10.33
C THR A 91 2.24 -0.25 10.75
N ALA A 92 0.92 -0.41 10.85
CA ALA A 92 0.03 0.64 11.32
C ALA A 92 0.31 1.01 12.79
N ARG A 93 0.48 0.01 13.66
CA ARG A 93 0.86 0.22 15.06
C ARG A 93 2.23 0.90 15.20
N ALA A 94 3.20 0.54 14.35
CA ALA A 94 4.51 1.17 14.33
C ALA A 94 4.43 2.66 13.93
N LEU A 95 3.52 3.03 13.03
CA LEU A 95 3.23 4.45 12.74
C LEU A 95 2.55 5.11 13.93
N ALA A 96 1.48 4.53 14.46
CA ALA A 96 0.71 5.10 15.57
C ALA A 96 1.60 5.40 16.80
N ALA A 97 2.57 4.53 17.10
CA ALA A 97 3.53 4.70 18.19
C ALA A 97 4.49 5.90 18.00
N ARG A 98 4.57 6.47 16.79
CA ARG A 98 5.42 7.63 16.47
C ARG A 98 4.64 8.94 16.39
N LEU A 99 3.32 8.87 16.55
CA LEU A 99 2.47 10.06 16.51
C LEU A 99 2.47 10.78 17.88
N PRO A 100 2.43 12.14 17.90
CA PRO A 100 2.30 13.02 16.74
C PRO A 100 3.60 13.14 15.94
N ALA A 101 3.47 13.25 14.62
CA ALA A 101 4.61 13.43 13.72
C ALA A 101 4.30 14.52 12.68
N THR A 102 5.28 15.34 12.37
CA THR A 102 5.20 16.31 11.27
C THR A 102 6.01 15.80 10.09
N LEU A 103 5.35 15.63 8.95
CA LEU A 103 5.94 15.12 7.71
C LEU A 103 5.67 16.11 6.57
N THR A 104 6.57 16.20 5.61
CA THR A 104 6.38 17.04 4.43
C THR A 104 5.77 16.20 3.32
N PHE A 105 4.53 16.51 2.94
CA PHE A 105 3.82 15.88 1.83
C PHE A 105 4.07 16.62 0.54
N ALA A 106 4.12 15.86 -0.56
CA ALA A 106 4.18 16.35 -1.92
C ALA A 106 3.36 15.45 -2.83
N ASP A 107 2.70 16.07 -3.83
CA ASP A 107 2.01 15.32 -4.87
C ASP A 107 3.00 14.51 -5.71
N TYR A 108 2.60 13.29 -6.05
CA TYR A 108 3.35 12.42 -6.93
C TYR A 108 2.47 11.90 -8.06
N GLY A 109 2.80 12.32 -9.28
CA GLY A 109 2.17 11.83 -10.50
C GLY A 109 0.69 12.15 -10.66
N GLY A 110 0.10 13.02 -9.85
CA GLY A 110 -1.34 13.29 -9.87
C GLY A 110 -2.18 12.09 -9.40
N GLN A 111 -1.62 11.24 -8.54
CA GLN A 111 -2.25 10.01 -8.05
C GLN A 111 -2.24 9.89 -6.53
N GLU A 112 -1.23 10.46 -5.88
CA GLU A 112 -0.98 10.26 -4.47
C GLU A 112 -0.21 11.42 -3.85
N GLN A 113 -0.38 11.61 -2.54
CA GLN A 113 0.46 12.48 -1.72
C GLN A 113 1.45 11.61 -0.97
N ILE A 114 2.74 11.90 -1.06
CA ILE A 114 3.80 11.13 -0.42
C ILE A 114 4.56 11.95 0.62
N ALA A 115 4.92 11.33 1.74
CA ALA A 115 5.77 11.92 2.77
C ALA A 115 6.76 10.90 3.30
N ARG A 116 8.05 11.18 3.20
CA ARG A 116 9.11 10.29 3.67
C ARG A 116 9.23 10.32 5.19
N LEU A 117 9.36 9.13 5.78
CA LEU A 117 9.64 8.97 7.20
C LEU A 117 11.14 9.05 7.48
N PRO A 118 11.53 9.55 8.67
CA PRO A 118 12.95 9.62 9.08
C PRO A 118 13.55 8.23 9.36
N ALA A 119 12.73 7.21 9.60
CA ALA A 119 13.17 5.85 9.86
C ALA A 119 12.10 4.85 9.38
N PRO A 120 12.50 3.61 8.98
CA PRO A 120 11.57 2.61 8.49
C PRO A 120 10.57 2.16 9.57
N LEU A 121 9.37 1.74 9.12
CA LEU A 121 8.38 1.08 9.97
C LEU A 121 8.64 -0.43 10.02
N ASP A 122 8.13 -1.07 11.06
CA ASP A 122 8.05 -2.54 11.12
C ASP A 122 7.05 -3.04 10.07
N THR A 123 7.48 -3.97 9.25
CA THR A 123 6.67 -4.59 8.18
C THR A 123 6.44 -6.07 8.42
N THR A 124 6.62 -6.53 9.66
CA THR A 124 6.38 -7.93 10.02
C THR A 124 4.95 -8.35 9.69
N GLY A 125 4.82 -9.42 8.90
CA GLY A 125 3.52 -9.92 8.45
C GLY A 125 2.85 -9.09 7.34
N ALA A 126 3.51 -8.04 6.85
CA ALA A 126 2.97 -7.25 5.75
C ALA A 126 3.07 -8.02 4.41
N PRO A 127 2.12 -7.83 3.49
CA PRO A 127 2.22 -8.37 2.15
C PRO A 127 3.39 -7.73 1.39
N SER A 128 4.03 -8.52 0.51
CA SER A 128 5.09 -7.98 -0.36
C SER A 128 4.56 -7.14 -1.52
N THR A 129 3.28 -7.28 -1.83
CA THR A 129 2.58 -6.64 -2.95
C THR A 129 1.12 -6.42 -2.54
N SER A 130 0.58 -5.25 -2.83
CA SER A 130 -0.84 -4.92 -2.62
C SER A 130 -1.30 -3.91 -3.66
N ASP A 131 -2.60 -3.86 -3.87
CA ASP A 131 -3.30 -2.73 -4.48
C ASP A 131 -3.55 -1.62 -3.44
N ALA A 132 -3.83 -0.43 -3.94
CA ALA A 132 -4.20 0.72 -3.14
C ALA A 132 -5.36 1.48 -3.82
N PRO A 133 -6.62 1.13 -3.54
CA PRO A 133 -7.77 1.92 -3.94
C PRO A 133 -7.69 3.36 -3.42
N ALA A 134 -8.36 4.29 -4.10
CA ALA A 134 -8.49 5.66 -3.63
C ALA A 134 -9.00 5.70 -2.17
N GLY A 135 -8.39 6.53 -1.35
CA GLY A 135 -8.63 6.59 0.09
C GLY A 135 -7.71 5.71 0.93
N THR A 136 -6.86 4.89 0.32
CA THR A 136 -5.88 4.09 1.07
C THR A 136 -4.78 4.97 1.66
N ILE A 137 -4.47 4.73 2.94
CA ILE A 137 -3.20 5.13 3.56
C ILE A 137 -2.28 3.92 3.49
N ALA A 138 -1.11 4.06 2.89
CA ALA A 138 -0.13 2.99 2.84
C ALA A 138 1.26 3.43 3.31
N TYR A 139 2.08 2.45 3.66
CA TYR A 139 3.51 2.60 3.79
C TYR A 139 4.18 2.01 2.55
N TYR A 140 4.93 2.82 1.80
CA TYR A 140 5.70 2.36 0.67
C TYR A 140 7.12 2.03 1.12
N VAL A 141 7.42 0.73 1.14
CA VAL A 141 8.66 0.20 1.74
C VAL A 141 9.93 0.71 1.08
N PRO A 142 10.06 0.74 -0.27
CA PRO A 142 11.31 1.14 -0.91
C PRO A 142 11.77 2.56 -0.57
N ASP A 143 10.83 3.50 -0.42
CA ASP A 143 11.10 4.90 -0.12
C ASP A 143 10.87 5.28 1.34
N GLN A 144 10.44 4.33 2.17
CA GLN A 144 10.09 4.57 3.58
C GLN A 144 9.09 5.73 3.73
N SER A 145 8.06 5.75 2.87
CA SER A 145 7.13 6.87 2.79
C SER A 145 5.74 6.48 3.23
N ILE A 146 5.04 7.41 3.88
CA ILE A 146 3.59 7.37 4.02
C ILE A 146 2.99 7.91 2.74
N VAL A 147 2.01 7.18 2.21
CA VAL A 147 1.33 7.51 0.95
C VAL A 147 -0.16 7.61 1.20
N LEU A 148 -0.77 8.69 0.72
CA LEU A 148 -2.22 8.92 0.72
C LEU A 148 -2.69 8.84 -0.73
N TYR A 149 -3.34 7.75 -1.10
CA TYR A 149 -3.84 7.54 -2.45
C TYR A 149 -5.17 8.25 -2.67
N TYR A 150 -5.29 9.05 -3.72
CA TYR A 150 -6.54 9.68 -4.14
C TYR A 150 -7.02 9.22 -5.52
N THR A 151 -6.29 8.28 -6.12
CA THR A 151 -6.72 7.48 -7.27
C THR A 151 -6.47 6.00 -6.99
N ASP A 152 -7.11 5.14 -7.77
CA ASP A 152 -6.87 3.70 -7.67
C ASP A 152 -5.51 3.34 -8.25
N VAL A 153 -4.70 2.64 -7.46
CA VAL A 153 -3.44 2.06 -7.88
C VAL A 153 -3.54 0.54 -7.81
N GLY A 154 -3.31 -0.13 -8.94
CA GLY A 154 -3.31 -1.58 -9.01
C GLY A 154 -2.17 -2.21 -8.20
N SER A 155 -2.11 -3.53 -8.21
CA SER A 155 -1.15 -4.30 -7.42
C SER A 155 0.30 -3.92 -7.74
N PHE A 156 1.03 -3.47 -6.72
CA PHE A 156 2.41 -3.03 -6.85
C PHE A 156 3.28 -3.52 -5.69
N PRO A 157 4.53 -3.95 -5.95
CA PRO A 157 5.45 -4.40 -4.91
C PRO A 157 5.81 -3.27 -3.94
N GLY A 158 5.84 -3.60 -2.65
CA GLY A 158 6.25 -2.66 -1.60
C GLY A 158 5.13 -1.77 -1.06
N ILE A 159 3.92 -1.81 -1.62
CA ILE A 159 2.75 -1.17 -1.02
C ILE A 159 2.29 -2.02 0.18
N VAL A 160 2.21 -1.41 1.34
CA VAL A 160 1.66 -1.99 2.57
C VAL A 160 0.51 -1.12 3.05
N PRO A 161 -0.75 -1.51 2.81
CA PRO A 161 -1.91 -0.78 3.31
C PRO A 161 -1.91 -0.77 4.85
N ILE A 162 -2.06 0.42 5.43
CA ILE A 162 -2.05 0.62 6.89
C ILE A 162 -3.27 1.36 7.40
N GLY A 163 -4.15 1.82 6.52
CA GLY A 163 -5.33 2.56 6.92
C GLY A 163 -6.10 3.15 5.75
N THR A 164 -7.05 4.01 6.09
CA THR A 164 -7.86 4.76 5.11
C THR A 164 -8.07 6.20 5.56
N VAL A 165 -8.16 7.13 4.61
CA VAL A 165 -8.70 8.48 4.82
C VAL A 165 -10.18 8.48 4.52
N ASP A 166 -10.94 9.34 5.22
CA ASP A 166 -12.40 9.41 5.05
C ASP A 166 -12.79 10.19 3.80
N ASP A 167 -11.99 11.18 3.39
CA ASP A 167 -12.20 12.00 2.19
C ASP A 167 -10.93 12.05 1.33
N PHE A 168 -10.86 11.16 0.33
CA PHE A 168 -9.75 11.14 -0.61
C PHE A 168 -9.81 12.28 -1.66
N GLY A 169 -10.97 12.89 -1.87
CA GLY A 169 -11.09 14.10 -2.70
C GLY A 169 -10.31 15.25 -2.10
N ALA A 170 -10.43 15.45 -0.78
CA ALA A 170 -9.66 16.43 -0.05
C ALA A 170 -8.14 16.14 -0.07
N VAL A 171 -7.72 14.87 -0.14
CA VAL A 171 -6.29 14.51 -0.30
C VAL A 171 -5.71 15.06 -1.59
N ARG A 172 -6.47 14.99 -2.70
CA ARG A 172 -6.05 15.51 -4.00
C ARG A 172 -5.81 17.02 -3.96
N ASP A 173 -6.63 17.72 -3.22
CA ASP A 173 -6.62 19.19 -3.16
C ASP A 173 -5.62 19.73 -2.11
N LEU A 174 -4.93 18.82 -1.37
CA LEU A 174 -3.92 19.24 -0.40
C LEU A 174 -2.74 19.92 -1.10
N PRO A 175 -2.31 21.08 -0.63
CA PRO A 175 -1.06 21.70 -1.07
C PRO A 175 0.14 20.83 -0.63
N SER A 176 1.25 20.91 -1.36
CA SER A 176 2.50 20.36 -0.86
C SER A 176 2.97 21.15 0.35
N GLY A 177 3.35 20.47 1.42
CA GLY A 177 3.76 21.16 2.65
C GLY A 177 3.90 20.24 3.87
N ALA A 178 4.21 20.88 5.00
CA ALA A 178 4.34 20.18 6.27
C ALA A 178 2.96 19.89 6.86
N ALA A 179 2.64 18.61 7.05
CA ALA A 179 1.43 18.17 7.73
C ALA A 179 1.77 17.52 9.07
N THR A 180 0.92 17.75 10.07
CA THR A 180 1.02 17.08 11.36
C THR A 180 -0.02 15.98 11.46
N ILE A 181 0.44 14.75 11.67
CA ILE A 181 -0.40 13.58 11.89
C ILE A 181 -0.51 13.34 13.40
N ARG A 182 -1.75 13.15 13.91
CA ARG A 182 -2.04 12.91 15.32
C ARG A 182 -3.02 11.76 15.50
N VAL A 183 -2.90 11.04 16.61
CA VAL A 183 -3.99 10.16 17.06
C VAL A 183 -5.12 11.06 17.59
N ARG A 184 -6.33 10.74 17.16
CA ARG A 184 -7.54 11.41 17.66
C ARG A 184 -7.98 10.75 18.96
N GLY A 185 -7.99 11.52 20.03
CA GLY A 185 -8.49 11.09 21.34
C GLY A 185 -10.01 11.08 21.42
#